data_2142c47f310f3d81723130aa46f3dbee
#
_entry.id   2142c47f310f3d81723130aa46f3dbee
#
_cell.length_a   1.000
_cell.length_b   1.000
_cell.length_c   1.000
_cell.angle_alpha   90.00
_cell.angle_beta   90.00
_cell.angle_gamma   90.00
#
_symmetry.space_group_name_H-M   'P 1'
#
loop_
_entity.id
_entity.type
_entity.pdbx_description
1 polymer ?
#
loop_
_entity_poly.entity_id
_entity_poly.type
_entity_poly.pdbx_seq_one_letter_code
_entity_poly.pdbx_strand_id
1 'polypeptide(L)'
;AYAWNHMGKQLQQTTLQTLKNSAFNKLRMCVFPKDYNLVKEEPEIYPFIAKGTAKDAAGKTIKVWDLTTFNTEFFSVLEKQIEELDALGIEVDLILFHPYDKGRWGFDSLPMDVNFRYIKYIVARLGAFHNVWWSIANEWDLVKYKTHDDWIALSKAVSQADPYHHLISIHGSTAKYIEYWQPYFTHVSIQDEGPVMNGGGAVILRNVYNKPII
;
A
#
# COMPACT_ATOMS: atom_id res chain seq x y z
N ALA A 1 1.68 -6.73 -6.25
CA ALA A 1 1.98 -6.23 -4.91
C ALA A 1 1.91 -7.35 -3.88
N TYR A 2 2.84 -7.38 -2.96
CA TYR A 2 3.01 -8.40 -1.94
C TYR A 2 2.18 -8.05 -0.70
N ALA A 3 1.37 -8.96 -0.19
CA ALA A 3 0.70 -8.80 1.11
C ALA A 3 1.55 -9.48 2.19
N TRP A 4 2.70 -8.86 2.54
CA TRP A 4 3.74 -9.46 3.35
C TRP A 4 3.22 -10.02 4.69
N ASN A 5 2.47 -9.23 5.44
CA ASN A 5 1.89 -9.64 6.72
C ASN A 5 0.81 -10.75 6.60
N HIS A 6 0.36 -11.03 5.38
CA HIS A 6 -0.64 -12.06 5.10
C HIS A 6 -0.03 -13.38 4.63
N MET A 7 1.27 -13.41 4.38
CA MET A 7 1.95 -14.61 3.91
C MET A 7 2.50 -15.43 5.06
N GLY A 8 2.41 -16.76 4.94
CA GLY A 8 3.02 -17.67 5.92
C GLY A 8 4.55 -17.47 6.01
N LYS A 9 5.12 -17.73 7.18
CA LYS A 9 6.55 -17.52 7.49
C LYS A 9 7.50 -18.18 6.48
N GLN A 10 7.17 -19.37 6.00
CA GLN A 10 7.98 -20.07 5.00
C GLN A 10 8.10 -19.29 3.70
N LEU A 11 6.98 -18.70 3.22
CA LEU A 11 6.98 -17.91 1.99
C LEU A 11 7.72 -16.58 2.18
N GLN A 12 7.60 -15.95 3.34
CA GLN A 12 8.37 -14.75 3.69
C GLN A 12 9.87 -15.02 3.64
N GLN A 13 10.34 -16.11 4.26
CA GLN A 13 11.74 -16.52 4.23
C GLN A 13 12.24 -16.82 2.82
N THR A 14 11.44 -17.53 2.02
CA THR A 14 11.77 -17.81 0.62
C THR A 14 11.90 -16.52 -0.19
N THR A 15 11.03 -15.54 0.07
CA THR A 15 11.09 -14.23 -0.60
C THR A 15 12.36 -13.46 -0.23
N LEU A 16 12.72 -13.38 1.06
CA LEU A 16 13.97 -12.75 1.49
C LEU A 16 15.19 -13.41 0.85
N GLN A 17 15.21 -14.75 0.81
CA GLN A 17 16.31 -15.48 0.17
C GLN A 17 16.38 -15.22 -1.35
N THR A 18 15.22 -15.10 -2.01
CA THR A 18 15.16 -14.76 -3.45
C THR A 18 15.68 -13.35 -3.68
N LEU A 19 15.25 -12.38 -2.90
CA LEU A 19 15.73 -11.00 -2.99
C LEU A 19 17.23 -10.90 -2.77
N LYS A 20 17.75 -11.57 -1.76
CA LYS A 20 19.20 -11.61 -1.48
C LYS A 20 20.04 -12.12 -2.65
N ASN A 21 19.50 -13.04 -3.43
CA ASN A 21 20.19 -13.70 -4.56
C ASN A 21 19.80 -13.14 -5.92
N SER A 22 19.06 -12.04 -5.99
CA SER A 22 18.59 -11.42 -7.22
C SER A 22 19.16 -10.01 -7.37
N ALA A 23 18.98 -9.44 -8.57
CA ALA A 23 19.32 -8.05 -8.85
C ALA A 23 18.18 -7.06 -8.50
N PHE A 24 17.10 -7.52 -7.88
CA PHE A 24 16.00 -6.65 -7.46
C PHE A 24 16.42 -5.81 -6.26
N ASN A 25 16.16 -4.52 -6.33
CA ASN A 25 16.48 -3.55 -5.29
C ASN A 25 15.23 -2.88 -4.71
N LYS A 26 14.02 -3.29 -5.13
CA LYS A 26 12.75 -2.74 -4.64
C LYS A 26 11.70 -3.83 -4.50
N LEU A 27 10.97 -3.82 -3.39
CA LEU A 27 9.78 -4.64 -3.14
C LEU A 27 8.54 -3.76 -2.97
N ARG A 28 7.53 -4.04 -3.78
CA ARG A 28 6.23 -3.40 -3.67
C ARG A 28 5.30 -4.25 -2.79
N MET A 29 4.89 -3.74 -1.63
CA MET A 29 4.13 -4.50 -0.62
C MET A 29 2.94 -3.74 -0.04
N CYS A 30 1.85 -4.47 0.25
CA CYS A 30 0.65 -3.93 0.86
C CYS A 30 0.74 -3.96 2.40
N VAL A 31 0.26 -2.89 3.05
CA VAL A 31 0.07 -2.88 4.50
C VAL A 31 -1.12 -3.76 4.89
N PHE A 32 -2.29 -3.51 4.30
CA PHE A 32 -3.49 -4.28 4.59
C PHE A 32 -3.45 -5.68 3.98
N PRO A 33 -4.10 -6.66 4.62
CA PRO A 33 -4.24 -8.00 4.05
C PRO A 33 -4.99 -7.95 2.71
N LYS A 34 -4.68 -8.92 1.84
CA LYS A 34 -5.14 -8.97 0.46
C LYS A 34 -5.87 -10.28 0.20
N ASP A 35 -7.15 -10.22 -0.19
CA ASP A 35 -7.90 -11.38 -0.71
C ASP A 35 -7.65 -11.52 -2.21
N TYR A 36 -6.66 -12.32 -2.57
CA TYR A 36 -6.26 -12.56 -3.95
C TYR A 36 -5.88 -14.04 -4.17
N ASN A 37 -5.75 -14.46 -5.44
CA ASN A 37 -5.68 -15.86 -5.87
C ASN A 37 -4.72 -16.78 -5.08
N LEU A 38 -3.61 -16.25 -4.60
CA LEU A 38 -2.59 -17.03 -3.88
C LEU A 38 -2.58 -16.76 -2.36
N VAL A 39 -3.47 -15.90 -1.85
CA VAL A 39 -3.50 -15.50 -0.43
C VAL A 39 -4.95 -15.50 0.02
N LYS A 40 -5.42 -16.65 0.48
CA LYS A 40 -6.83 -16.88 0.87
C LYS A 40 -7.03 -17.18 2.35
N GLU A 41 -5.95 -17.53 3.06
CA GLU A 41 -6.01 -17.79 4.50
C GLU A 41 -6.34 -16.49 5.26
N GLU A 42 -6.76 -16.63 6.51
CA GLU A 42 -6.89 -15.51 7.41
C GLU A 42 -5.50 -15.09 7.90
N PRO A 43 -5.18 -13.76 7.96
CA PRO A 43 -3.97 -13.30 8.61
C PRO A 43 -3.92 -13.67 10.08
N GLU A 44 -2.72 -13.94 10.60
CA GLU A 44 -2.51 -14.18 12.04
C GLU A 44 -2.83 -12.93 12.88
N ILE A 45 -2.46 -11.75 12.36
CA ILE A 45 -2.66 -10.45 13.01
C ILE A 45 -3.21 -9.42 12.02
N TYR A 46 -3.86 -8.40 12.54
CA TYR A 46 -4.54 -7.36 11.76
C TYR A 46 -4.13 -5.97 12.22
N PRO A 47 -4.25 -4.94 11.37
CA PRO A 47 -3.87 -3.55 11.72
C PRO A 47 -4.75 -2.91 12.80
N PHE A 48 -5.96 -3.44 13.02
CA PHE A 48 -6.89 -3.00 14.07
C PHE A 48 -7.22 -4.17 15.02
N ILE A 49 -7.65 -3.83 16.22
CA ILE A 49 -8.09 -4.82 17.21
C ILE A 49 -9.51 -5.29 16.89
N ALA A 50 -9.74 -6.61 16.87
CA ALA A 50 -11.09 -7.15 16.73
C ALA A 50 -11.88 -7.02 18.03
N LYS A 51 -13.08 -6.41 17.97
CA LYS A 51 -14.04 -6.30 19.07
C LYS A 51 -15.01 -7.49 19.17
N GLY A 52 -15.04 -8.32 18.11
CA GLY A 52 -15.96 -9.45 18.01
C GLY A 52 -16.35 -9.72 16.58
N THR A 53 -17.52 -10.31 16.38
CA THR A 53 -18.09 -10.61 15.08
C THR A 53 -19.53 -10.11 14.97
N ALA A 54 -19.95 -9.82 13.73
CA ALA A 54 -21.34 -9.47 13.38
C ALA A 54 -21.78 -10.28 12.16
N LYS A 55 -23.05 -10.18 11.80
CA LYS A 55 -23.57 -10.66 10.52
C LYS A 55 -23.67 -9.47 9.55
N ASP A 56 -23.20 -9.64 8.32
CA ASP A 56 -23.45 -8.69 7.25
C ASP A 56 -24.89 -8.84 6.68
N ALA A 57 -25.25 -8.02 5.71
CA ALA A 57 -26.57 -8.04 5.07
C ALA A 57 -26.89 -9.38 4.37
N ALA A 58 -25.89 -10.18 4.02
CA ALA A 58 -26.02 -11.51 3.43
C ALA A 58 -26.01 -12.64 4.47
N GLY A 59 -25.94 -12.31 5.77
CA GLY A 59 -25.88 -13.27 6.88
C GLY A 59 -24.50 -13.91 7.10
N LYS A 60 -23.45 -13.48 6.39
CA LYS A 60 -22.08 -13.94 6.56
C LYS A 60 -21.49 -13.35 7.86
N THR A 61 -20.75 -14.16 8.60
CA THR A 61 -20.03 -13.69 9.78
C THR A 61 -18.81 -12.87 9.36
N ILE A 62 -18.74 -11.62 9.84
CA ILE A 62 -17.65 -10.68 9.61
C ILE A 62 -17.03 -10.26 10.95
N LYS A 63 -15.76 -9.87 10.95
CA LYS A 63 -15.10 -9.25 12.11
C LYS A 63 -15.54 -7.81 12.27
N VAL A 64 -15.69 -7.38 13.51
CA VAL A 64 -15.94 -5.99 13.89
C VAL A 64 -14.66 -5.43 14.52
N TRP A 65 -14.17 -4.33 13.97
CA TRP A 65 -12.91 -3.71 14.38
C TRP A 65 -13.13 -2.57 15.38
N ASP A 66 -12.21 -2.45 16.32
CA ASP A 66 -12.01 -1.20 17.03
C ASP A 66 -11.25 -0.21 16.15
N LEU A 67 -11.98 0.61 15.42
CA LEU A 67 -11.37 1.61 14.55
C LEU A 67 -10.71 2.77 15.33
N THR A 68 -10.77 2.80 16.65
CA THR A 68 -10.10 3.80 17.49
C THR A 68 -8.71 3.36 17.96
N THR A 69 -8.41 2.05 17.88
CA THR A 69 -7.17 1.47 18.42
C THR A 69 -6.44 0.66 17.37
N PHE A 70 -5.19 1.04 17.09
CA PHE A 70 -4.30 0.27 16.21
C PHE A 70 -3.68 -0.90 16.96
N ASN A 71 -3.49 -2.02 16.25
CA ASN A 71 -2.76 -3.17 16.77
C ASN A 71 -1.24 -2.91 16.68
N THR A 72 -0.63 -2.56 17.79
CA THR A 72 0.80 -2.25 17.84
C THR A 72 1.70 -3.42 17.46
N GLU A 73 1.27 -4.67 17.73
CA GLU A 73 1.98 -5.88 17.34
C GLU A 73 2.09 -6.00 15.81
N PHE A 74 0.95 -5.76 15.10
CA PHE A 74 0.93 -5.76 13.64
C PHE A 74 1.97 -4.80 13.06
N PHE A 75 2.01 -3.57 13.57
CA PHE A 75 2.95 -2.56 13.07
C PHE A 75 4.39 -2.85 13.49
N SER A 76 4.64 -3.46 14.66
CA SER A 76 5.99 -3.89 15.04
C SER A 76 6.52 -5.03 14.16
N VAL A 77 5.64 -5.93 13.70
CA VAL A 77 6.01 -6.95 12.70
C VAL A 77 6.33 -6.30 11.36
N LEU A 78 5.54 -5.30 10.94
CA LEU A 78 5.78 -4.55 9.70
C LEU A 78 7.12 -3.79 9.75
N GLU A 79 7.42 -3.12 10.86
CA GLU A 79 8.72 -2.45 11.08
C GLU A 79 9.88 -3.42 10.92
N LYS A 80 9.81 -4.58 11.58
CA LYS A 80 10.84 -5.61 11.47
C LYS A 80 11.03 -6.11 10.03
N GLN A 81 9.95 -6.26 9.28
CA GLN A 81 10.03 -6.65 7.87
C GLN A 81 10.71 -5.59 7.00
N ILE A 82 10.48 -4.30 7.30
CA ILE A 82 11.17 -3.19 6.63
C ILE A 82 12.66 -3.20 6.97
N GLU A 83 13.05 -3.43 8.24
CA GLU A 83 14.44 -3.59 8.67
C GLU A 83 15.13 -4.76 7.97
N GLU A 84 14.45 -5.90 7.82
CA GLU A 84 14.98 -7.07 7.11
C GLU A 84 15.25 -6.76 5.63
N LEU A 85 14.39 -5.97 4.98
CA LEU A 85 14.57 -5.51 3.61
C LEU A 85 15.70 -4.49 3.50
N ASP A 86 15.80 -3.56 4.44
CA ASP A 86 16.86 -2.56 4.52
C ASP A 86 18.24 -3.22 4.63
N ALA A 87 18.37 -4.23 5.49
CA ALA A 87 19.60 -5.02 5.64
C ALA A 87 20.04 -5.74 4.36
N LEU A 88 19.14 -5.91 3.39
CA LEU A 88 19.41 -6.44 2.05
C LEU A 88 19.62 -5.34 0.99
N GLY A 89 19.52 -4.06 1.36
CA GLY A 89 19.57 -2.93 0.41
C GLY A 89 18.33 -2.85 -0.48
N ILE A 90 17.17 -3.30 0.02
CA ILE A 90 15.90 -3.33 -0.72
C ILE A 90 15.02 -2.15 -0.30
N GLU A 91 14.63 -1.33 -1.28
CA GLU A 91 13.65 -0.27 -1.12
C GLU A 91 12.23 -0.84 -0.96
N VAL A 92 11.45 -0.23 -0.08
CA VAL A 92 10.08 -0.64 0.26
C VAL A 92 9.09 0.34 -0.34
N ASP A 93 8.48 -0.02 -1.47
CA ASP A 93 7.35 0.71 -2.07
C ASP A 93 6.06 0.26 -1.33
N LEU A 94 5.76 0.98 -0.23
CA LEU A 94 4.73 0.58 0.74
C LEU A 94 3.35 1.08 0.31
N ILE A 95 2.48 0.15 -0.10
CA ILE A 95 1.11 0.43 -0.53
C ILE A 95 0.21 0.58 0.68
N LEU A 96 -0.32 1.79 0.89
CA LEU A 96 -1.17 2.12 2.03
C LEU A 96 -2.61 1.63 1.85
N PHE A 97 -3.15 1.69 0.61
CA PHE A 97 -4.51 1.26 0.27
C PHE A 97 -4.56 0.43 -1.00
N HIS A 98 -5.55 -0.44 -1.14
CA HIS A 98 -5.77 -1.26 -2.34
C HIS A 98 -7.22 -1.78 -2.41
N PRO A 99 -7.73 -2.23 -3.60
CA PRO A 99 -9.11 -2.71 -3.78
C PRO A 99 -9.31 -4.20 -3.44
N TYR A 100 -8.32 -4.90 -2.90
CA TYR A 100 -8.31 -6.37 -2.82
C TYR A 100 -8.88 -6.93 -1.53
N ASP A 101 -9.65 -6.16 -0.77
CA ASP A 101 -10.38 -6.63 0.41
C ASP A 101 -11.58 -7.50 0.03
N LYS A 102 -12.26 -7.13 -1.06
CA LYS A 102 -13.50 -7.79 -1.51
C LYS A 102 -14.58 -7.86 -0.41
N GLY A 103 -14.59 -6.90 0.50
CA GLY A 103 -15.49 -6.86 1.64
C GLY A 103 -15.24 -7.93 2.71
N ARG A 104 -14.05 -8.54 2.71
CA ARG A 104 -13.69 -9.59 3.66
C ARG A 104 -13.36 -9.03 5.05
N TRP A 105 -12.65 -7.91 5.09
CA TRP A 105 -12.22 -7.25 6.34
C TRP A 105 -12.72 -5.80 6.46
N GLY A 106 -13.15 -5.17 5.37
CA GLY A 106 -13.67 -3.82 5.33
C GLY A 106 -12.61 -2.71 5.37
N PHE A 107 -11.33 -3.02 5.12
CA PHE A 107 -10.27 -2.02 5.15
C PHE A 107 -10.26 -1.11 3.93
N ASP A 108 -10.77 -1.55 2.78
CA ASP A 108 -10.96 -0.73 1.59
C ASP A 108 -12.10 0.31 1.74
N SER A 109 -13.04 0.06 2.66
CA SER A 109 -14.22 0.88 2.93
C SER A 109 -14.14 1.73 4.21
N LEU A 110 -12.97 1.83 4.83
CA LEU A 110 -12.77 2.63 6.05
C LEU A 110 -13.22 4.10 5.85
N PRO A 111 -13.91 4.70 6.85
CA PRO A 111 -14.26 6.12 6.84
C PRO A 111 -13.04 7.04 6.69
N MET A 112 -13.22 8.22 6.12
CA MET A 112 -12.11 9.13 5.82
C MET A 112 -11.38 9.65 7.05
N ASP A 113 -12.07 9.87 8.16
CA ASP A 113 -11.44 10.24 9.45
C ASP A 113 -10.52 9.15 9.99
N VAL A 114 -10.93 7.87 9.84
CA VAL A 114 -10.10 6.70 10.18
C VAL A 114 -8.90 6.61 9.23
N ASN A 115 -9.09 6.86 7.94
CA ASN A 115 -8.00 6.87 6.96
C ASN A 115 -6.95 7.95 7.27
N PHE A 116 -7.38 9.17 7.62
CA PHE A 116 -6.44 10.24 8.02
C PHE A 116 -5.68 9.90 9.30
N ARG A 117 -6.35 9.29 10.28
CA ARG A 117 -5.69 8.83 11.49
C ARG A 117 -4.69 7.71 11.22
N TYR A 118 -5.06 6.76 10.35
CA TYR A 118 -4.17 5.69 9.90
C TYR A 118 -2.92 6.25 9.21
N ILE A 119 -3.07 7.19 8.29
CA ILE A 119 -1.93 7.85 7.63
C ILE A 119 -0.99 8.49 8.65
N LYS A 120 -1.51 9.30 9.58
CA LYS A 120 -0.70 9.93 10.61
C LYS A 120 0.06 8.91 11.45
N TYR A 121 -0.60 7.81 11.81
CA TYR A 121 -0.01 6.77 12.63
C TYR A 121 1.08 6.01 11.87
N ILE A 122 0.83 5.55 10.64
CA ILE A 122 1.79 4.76 9.88
C ILE A 122 3.02 5.60 9.49
N VAL A 123 2.82 6.85 9.08
CA VAL A 123 3.93 7.75 8.75
C VAL A 123 4.76 8.07 10.01
N ALA A 124 4.13 8.32 11.16
CA ALA A 124 4.86 8.54 12.41
C ALA A 124 5.69 7.32 12.85
N ARG A 125 5.24 6.10 12.54
CA ARG A 125 5.96 4.86 12.87
C ARG A 125 7.08 4.55 11.89
N LEU A 126 6.84 4.73 10.60
CA LEU A 126 7.71 4.23 9.55
C LEU A 126 8.54 5.32 8.86
N GLY A 127 8.23 6.59 9.11
CA GLY A 127 8.94 7.70 8.45
C GLY A 127 10.42 7.83 8.81
N ALA A 128 10.92 7.15 9.84
CA ALA A 128 12.35 7.11 10.15
C ALA A 128 13.15 6.10 9.29
N PHE A 129 12.47 5.21 8.57
CA PHE A 129 13.12 4.24 7.69
C PHE A 129 13.42 4.87 6.34
N HIS A 130 14.67 5.06 6.00
CA HIS A 130 15.10 5.73 4.78
C HIS A 130 14.78 4.96 3.50
N ASN A 131 14.57 3.65 3.60
CA ASN A 131 14.23 2.76 2.49
C ASN A 131 12.72 2.66 2.21
N VAL A 132 11.86 3.48 2.84
CA VAL A 132 10.41 3.49 2.62
C VAL A 132 10.01 4.48 1.53
N TRP A 133 9.13 4.08 0.63
CA TRP A 133 8.41 4.91 -0.32
C TRP A 133 6.92 4.84 -0.02
N TRP A 134 6.20 5.95 -0.13
CA TRP A 134 4.77 5.99 0.10
C TRP A 134 3.99 5.78 -1.20
N SER A 135 3.49 4.58 -1.43
CA SER A 135 2.49 4.31 -2.48
C SER A 135 1.10 4.47 -1.88
N ILE A 136 0.43 5.58 -2.18
CA ILE A 136 -0.87 5.91 -1.55
C ILE A 136 -1.88 4.81 -1.80
N ALA A 137 -1.99 4.36 -3.06
CA ALA A 137 -2.83 3.21 -3.39
C ALA A 137 -2.25 2.41 -4.56
N ASN A 138 -2.59 1.12 -4.61
CA ASN A 138 -2.52 0.33 -5.82
C ASN A 138 -3.91 0.26 -6.45
N GLU A 139 -4.00 0.56 -7.75
CA GLU A 139 -5.27 0.57 -8.50
C GLU A 139 -6.36 1.39 -7.78
N TRP A 140 -6.01 2.66 -7.49
CA TRP A 140 -6.86 3.58 -6.74
C TRP A 140 -8.26 3.71 -7.32
N ASP A 141 -8.40 3.64 -8.64
CA ASP A 141 -9.65 3.75 -9.40
C ASP A 141 -10.59 2.55 -9.22
N LEU A 142 -10.09 1.43 -8.73
CA LEU A 142 -10.88 0.24 -8.41
C LEU A 142 -11.39 0.21 -6.96
N VAL A 143 -10.95 1.11 -6.09
CA VAL A 143 -11.43 1.25 -4.71
C VAL A 143 -12.76 2.01 -4.71
N LYS A 144 -13.87 1.29 -4.66
CA LYS A 144 -15.24 1.82 -4.86
C LYS A 144 -15.72 2.82 -3.78
N TYR A 145 -15.07 2.85 -2.63
CA TYR A 145 -15.50 3.62 -1.45
C TYR A 145 -14.77 4.96 -1.29
N LYS A 146 -13.98 5.35 -2.30
CA LYS A 146 -13.22 6.60 -2.29
C LYS A 146 -13.38 7.31 -3.62
N THR A 147 -13.59 8.61 -3.54
CA THR A 147 -13.65 9.50 -4.70
C THR A 147 -12.24 9.91 -5.14
N HIS A 148 -12.13 10.52 -6.29
CA HIS A 148 -10.90 11.13 -6.77
C HIS A 148 -10.34 12.17 -5.76
N ASP A 149 -11.20 13.04 -5.23
CA ASP A 149 -10.83 14.08 -4.27
C ASP A 149 -10.33 13.49 -2.94
N ASP A 150 -10.89 12.34 -2.52
CA ASP A 150 -10.38 11.61 -1.35
C ASP A 150 -8.93 11.19 -1.55
N TRP A 151 -8.57 10.70 -2.75
CA TRP A 151 -7.19 10.31 -3.06
C TRP A 151 -6.23 11.49 -3.05
N ILE A 152 -6.65 12.63 -3.60
CA ILE A 152 -5.87 13.88 -3.53
C ILE A 152 -5.66 14.31 -2.08
N ALA A 153 -6.71 14.28 -1.26
CA ALA A 153 -6.64 14.63 0.16
C ALA A 153 -5.73 13.68 0.96
N LEU A 154 -5.83 12.36 0.74
CA LEU A 154 -4.98 11.34 1.39
C LEU A 154 -3.51 11.50 0.98
N SER A 155 -3.24 11.74 -0.30
CA SER A 155 -1.88 11.96 -0.81
C SER A 155 -1.23 13.20 -0.16
N LYS A 156 -1.99 14.30 -0.08
CA LYS A 156 -1.56 15.51 0.60
C LYS A 156 -1.31 15.26 2.09
N ALA A 157 -2.16 14.47 2.75
CA ALA A 157 -2.01 14.13 4.17
C ALA A 157 -0.72 13.35 4.46
N VAL A 158 -0.33 12.40 3.59
CA VAL A 158 0.95 11.68 3.71
C VAL A 158 2.11 12.67 3.60
N SER A 159 2.12 13.52 2.57
CA SER A 159 3.18 14.53 2.38
C SER A 159 3.31 15.49 3.56
N GLN A 160 2.20 15.89 4.18
CA GLN A 160 2.21 16.78 5.34
C GLN A 160 2.65 16.08 6.63
N ALA A 161 2.42 14.78 6.74
CA ALA A 161 2.80 13.99 7.91
C ALA A 161 4.26 13.51 7.88
N ASP A 162 4.86 13.46 6.68
CA ASP A 162 6.21 12.94 6.46
C ASP A 162 7.27 14.06 6.54
N PRO A 163 8.04 14.14 7.63
CA PRO A 163 9.05 15.19 7.80
C PRO A 163 10.33 14.94 7.00
N TYR A 164 10.51 13.73 6.45
CA TYR A 164 11.73 13.33 5.74
C TYR A 164 11.61 13.41 4.22
N HIS A 165 10.40 13.72 3.70
CA HIS A 165 10.13 13.90 2.28
C HIS A 165 10.47 12.66 1.42
N HIS A 166 10.05 11.49 1.88
CA HIS A 166 10.19 10.25 1.11
C HIS A 166 9.49 10.34 -0.24
N LEU A 167 9.82 9.42 -1.12
CA LEU A 167 9.15 9.31 -2.41
C LEU A 167 7.66 8.98 -2.24
N ILE A 168 6.81 9.75 -2.93
CA ILE A 168 5.34 9.62 -2.86
C ILE A 168 4.79 9.47 -4.26
N SER A 169 3.95 8.45 -4.47
CA SER A 169 3.15 8.31 -5.68
C SER A 169 1.84 7.57 -5.39
N ILE A 170 1.01 7.43 -6.41
CA ILE A 170 -0.22 6.63 -6.39
C ILE A 170 -0.32 5.87 -7.70
N HIS A 171 -0.84 4.64 -7.67
CA HIS A 171 -0.88 3.76 -8.82
C HIS A 171 -2.32 3.48 -9.25
N GLY A 172 -2.67 3.81 -10.50
CA GLY A 172 -3.93 3.45 -11.12
C GLY A 172 -3.91 2.11 -11.83
N SER A 173 -5.06 1.58 -12.19
CA SER A 173 -5.14 0.45 -13.12
C SER A 173 -4.70 0.88 -14.53
N THR A 174 -4.66 -0.06 -15.49
CA THR A 174 -4.18 0.21 -16.85
C THR A 174 -4.80 1.49 -17.44
N ALA A 175 -3.94 2.42 -17.86
CA ALA A 175 -4.29 3.71 -18.45
C ALA A 175 -5.16 4.61 -17.53
N LYS A 176 -5.11 4.43 -16.22
CA LYS A 176 -5.74 5.31 -15.22
C LYS A 176 -4.69 6.16 -14.54
N TYR A 177 -4.85 7.47 -14.68
CA TYR A 177 -3.91 8.47 -14.18
C TYR A 177 -4.61 9.45 -13.25
N ILE A 178 -3.84 10.10 -12.39
CA ILE A 178 -4.24 11.19 -11.50
C ILE A 178 -3.41 12.43 -11.83
N GLU A 179 -3.66 13.55 -11.16
CA GLU A 179 -2.92 14.80 -11.38
C GLU A 179 -1.51 14.73 -10.78
N TYR A 180 -0.59 14.03 -11.43
CA TYR A 180 0.80 13.91 -10.98
C TYR A 180 1.60 15.23 -11.00
N TRP A 181 1.06 16.34 -11.56
CA TRP A 181 1.66 17.66 -11.40
C TRP A 181 1.58 18.20 -9.97
N GLN A 182 0.76 17.64 -9.10
CA GLN A 182 0.73 18.02 -7.69
C GLN A 182 2.14 17.94 -7.09
N PRO A 183 2.56 18.96 -6.27
CA PRO A 183 3.95 19.07 -5.83
C PRO A 183 4.40 17.94 -4.90
N TYR A 184 3.48 17.25 -4.26
CA TYR A 184 3.78 16.15 -3.34
C TYR A 184 4.04 14.81 -4.05
N PHE A 185 3.60 14.61 -5.28
CA PHE A 185 3.99 13.42 -6.03
C PHE A 185 5.41 13.58 -6.57
N THR A 186 6.29 12.65 -6.22
CA THR A 186 7.70 12.67 -6.63
C THR A 186 7.92 11.99 -7.98
N HIS A 187 7.08 11.04 -8.33
CA HIS A 187 7.15 10.25 -9.56
C HIS A 187 5.75 9.84 -10.03
N VAL A 188 5.66 9.43 -11.27
CA VAL A 188 4.46 8.83 -11.88
C VAL A 188 4.58 7.32 -11.78
N SER A 189 3.62 6.68 -11.12
CA SER A 189 3.54 5.22 -11.07
C SER A 189 2.47 4.72 -12.02
N ILE A 190 2.86 3.87 -12.97
CA ILE A 190 1.97 3.41 -14.05
C ILE A 190 1.87 1.89 -14.10
N GLN A 191 0.74 1.42 -14.60
CA GLN A 191 0.54 0.05 -15.06
C GLN A 191 0.37 0.10 -16.57
N ASP A 192 1.38 -0.41 -17.29
CA ASP A 192 1.33 -0.54 -18.73
C ASP A 192 1.31 -2.05 -19.10
N GLU A 193 0.22 -2.51 -19.65
CA GLU A 193 0.05 -3.90 -20.10
C GLU A 193 0.48 -4.09 -21.55
N GLY A 194 1.01 -3.05 -22.16
CA GLY A 194 1.57 -3.11 -23.50
C GLY A 194 2.85 -3.96 -23.58
N PRO A 195 3.31 -4.33 -24.77
CA PRO A 195 4.58 -5.00 -24.93
C PRO A 195 5.71 -4.19 -24.29
N VAL A 196 6.60 -4.84 -23.58
CA VAL A 196 7.76 -4.23 -22.86
C VAL A 196 8.57 -3.29 -23.77
N MET A 197 8.54 -3.50 -25.09
CA MET A 197 9.22 -2.67 -26.08
C MET A 197 8.42 -1.41 -26.49
N ASN A 198 7.19 -1.23 -26.03
CA ASN A 198 6.35 -0.08 -26.37
C ASN A 198 6.35 0.95 -25.22
N GLY A 199 7.46 1.63 -25.02
CA GLY A 199 7.60 2.67 -23.99
C GLY A 199 6.89 4.00 -24.32
N GLY A 200 6.06 4.07 -25.36
CA GLY A 200 5.43 5.32 -25.81
C GLY A 200 4.60 6.01 -24.74
N GLY A 201 3.82 5.25 -23.97
CA GLY A 201 3.03 5.79 -22.84
C GLY A 201 3.91 6.44 -21.77
N ALA A 202 4.97 5.77 -21.35
CA ALA A 202 5.93 6.29 -20.37
C ALA A 202 6.62 7.58 -20.85
N VAL A 203 7.02 7.64 -22.15
CA VAL A 203 7.63 8.84 -22.73
C VAL A 203 6.66 10.02 -22.75
N ILE A 204 5.40 9.80 -23.12
CA ILE A 204 4.36 10.84 -23.12
C ILE A 204 4.14 11.36 -21.69
N LEU A 205 3.95 10.47 -20.72
CA LEU A 205 3.70 10.85 -19.33
C LEU A 205 4.89 11.59 -18.71
N ARG A 206 6.13 11.15 -19.03
CA ARG A 206 7.34 11.86 -18.60
C ARG A 206 7.37 13.31 -19.12
N ASN A 207 7.00 13.49 -20.39
CA ASN A 207 6.96 14.83 -21.00
C ASN A 207 5.83 15.69 -20.43
N VAL A 208 4.66 15.10 -20.14
CA VAL A 208 3.50 15.81 -19.56
C VAL A 208 3.79 16.26 -18.12
N TYR A 209 4.30 15.37 -17.28
CA TYR A 209 4.46 15.62 -15.86
C TYR A 209 5.86 16.12 -15.46
N ASN A 210 6.86 15.98 -16.34
CA ASN A 210 8.27 16.28 -16.06
C ASN A 210 8.79 15.60 -14.78
N LYS A 211 8.41 14.33 -14.58
CA LYS A 211 8.75 13.50 -13.41
C LYS A 211 9.27 12.14 -13.85
N PRO A 212 10.06 11.44 -13.00
CA PRO A 212 10.39 10.05 -13.22
C PRO A 212 9.14 9.19 -13.40
N ILE A 213 9.22 8.15 -14.23
CA ILE A 213 8.17 7.16 -14.43
C ILE A 213 8.65 5.82 -13.85
N ILE A 214 7.79 5.18 -13.07
CA ILE A 214 8.05 3.89 -12.42
C ILE A 214 6.88 2.94 -12.69
#